data_593fde62470571569eed05ab5468cc21
#
_entry.id   593fde62470571569eed05ab5468cc21
#
_cell.length_a   1.000
_cell.length_b   1.000
_cell.length_c   1.000
_cell.angle_alpha   90.00
_cell.angle_beta   90.00
_cell.angle_gamma   90.00
#
_symmetry.space_group_name_H-M   'P 1'
#
loop_
_entity.id
_entity.type
_entity.pdbx_description
1 polymer ?
#
loop_
_entity_poly.entity_id
_entity_poly.type
_entity_poly.pdbx_seq_one_letter_code
_entity_poly.pdbx_strand_id
1 'polypeptide(L)'
;MDTLELLEKLTSPAGVAGEETSSFESLKGLFSLYGKVSQDASGSIIIEREGNAPHILLDAHLDTIGFVVTEIMDGFVRLSKVGGVDMRTVEGMELTIHGTEDIYAVVCTVPPHLSDGESRVSKDGTCVADIGMSKEDAEKLISVGDKVSFKKSFEKMGENRVTATYIDDRGGIAVLLKALEYVNTDKKITLVFSAQEETGGTGATCAAYNCDADLALAVDVSFATTPDADPKECGKMNGGAMIGYSPALSREYSELLVSLAKEYEIPYQKEIMNGRTGTNADHITIS
;
A
#
# COMPACT_ATOMS: atom_id res chain seq x y z
N MET A 1 -18.76 0.46 -11.64
CA MET A 1 -17.75 1.57 -11.76
C MET A 1 -16.66 1.13 -12.71
N ASP A 2 -16.17 2.03 -13.57
CA ASP A 2 -15.01 1.74 -14.41
C ASP A 2 -13.74 1.54 -13.56
N THR A 3 -12.81 0.68 -14.04
CA THR A 3 -11.59 0.35 -13.28
C THR A 3 -10.70 1.57 -13.06
N LEU A 4 -10.59 2.45 -14.06
CA LEU A 4 -9.79 3.66 -13.94
C LEU A 4 -10.36 4.63 -12.90
N GLU A 5 -11.68 4.85 -12.92
CA GLU A 5 -12.38 5.66 -11.94
C GLU A 5 -12.24 5.08 -10.51
N LEU A 6 -12.29 3.75 -10.39
CA LEU A 6 -12.10 3.06 -9.11
C LEU A 6 -10.69 3.29 -8.56
N LEU A 7 -9.66 3.10 -9.39
CA LEU A 7 -8.27 3.33 -9.01
C LEU A 7 -8.03 4.79 -8.58
N GLU A 8 -8.54 5.75 -9.34
CA GLU A 8 -8.41 7.18 -9.01
C GLU A 8 -9.04 7.51 -7.66
N LYS A 9 -10.22 6.95 -7.36
CA LYS A 9 -10.88 7.12 -6.06
C LYS A 9 -10.10 6.48 -4.93
N LEU A 10 -9.62 5.26 -5.12
CA LEU A 10 -8.85 4.53 -4.11
C LEU A 10 -7.50 5.21 -3.82
N THR A 11 -6.81 5.72 -4.82
CA THR A 11 -5.51 6.39 -4.67
C THR A 11 -5.64 7.88 -4.29
N SER A 12 -6.85 8.37 -4.06
CA SER A 12 -7.10 9.78 -3.73
C SER A 12 -6.75 10.16 -2.29
N PRO A 13 -7.18 9.45 -1.23
CA PRO A 13 -6.86 9.83 0.13
C PRO A 13 -5.47 9.36 0.53
N ALA A 14 -4.73 10.18 1.25
CA ALA A 14 -3.49 9.76 1.91
C ALA A 14 -3.80 8.72 3.01
N GLY A 15 -2.79 7.95 3.40
CA GLY A 15 -2.92 6.91 4.42
C GLY A 15 -1.56 6.34 4.76
N VAL A 16 -0.64 7.19 5.24
CA VAL A 16 0.67 6.73 5.72
C VAL A 16 0.46 5.78 6.89
N ALA A 17 1.22 4.68 6.92
CA ALA A 17 1.09 3.64 7.94
C ALA A 17 0.94 4.21 9.36
N GLY A 18 -0.13 3.78 10.05
CA GLY A 18 -0.54 4.28 11.36
C GLY A 18 -1.44 5.53 11.34
N GLU A 19 -1.93 5.97 10.16
CA GLU A 19 -2.91 7.06 10.01
C GLU A 19 -3.95 6.73 8.93
N GLU A 20 -4.49 5.51 8.97
CA GLU A 20 -5.44 5.01 7.96
C GLU A 20 -6.86 5.54 8.14
N THR A 21 -7.17 6.19 9.28
CA THR A 21 -8.53 6.68 9.60
C THR A 21 -9.04 7.69 8.57
N SER A 22 -8.20 8.57 8.07
CA SER A 22 -8.57 9.54 7.02
C SER A 22 -8.96 8.84 5.71
N SER A 23 -8.26 7.77 5.36
CA SER A 23 -8.58 6.92 4.21
C SER A 23 -9.92 6.22 4.41
N PHE A 24 -10.20 5.70 5.62
CA PHE A 24 -11.48 5.06 5.95
C PHE A 24 -12.66 6.00 5.74
N GLU A 25 -12.66 7.18 6.35
CA GLU A 25 -13.76 8.14 6.23
C GLU A 25 -14.01 8.57 4.77
N SER A 26 -12.93 8.73 3.99
CA SER A 26 -13.02 9.09 2.57
C SER A 26 -13.59 7.97 1.69
N LEU A 27 -13.29 6.70 2.01
CA LEU A 27 -13.61 5.55 1.18
C LEU A 27 -14.80 4.73 1.68
N LYS A 28 -15.29 4.98 2.91
CA LYS A 28 -16.39 4.25 3.54
C LYS A 28 -17.64 4.15 2.67
N GLY A 29 -18.03 5.26 2.01
CA GLY A 29 -19.16 5.27 1.10
C GLY A 29 -19.00 4.36 -0.11
N LEU A 30 -17.78 4.27 -0.66
CA LEU A 30 -17.43 3.35 -1.73
C LEU A 30 -17.50 1.89 -1.25
N PHE A 31 -16.87 1.58 -0.13
CA PHE A 31 -16.79 0.23 0.41
C PHE A 31 -18.16 -0.32 0.85
N SER A 32 -19.08 0.55 1.30
CA SER A 32 -20.44 0.15 1.68
C SER A 32 -21.25 -0.42 0.51
N LEU A 33 -20.84 -0.24 -0.73
CA LEU A 33 -21.46 -0.86 -1.89
C LEU A 33 -21.19 -2.39 -1.98
N TYR A 34 -20.19 -2.88 -1.27
CA TYR A 34 -19.72 -4.27 -1.37
C TYR A 34 -20.08 -5.15 -0.17
N GLY A 35 -20.49 -4.57 0.96
CA GLY A 35 -20.89 -5.28 2.16
C GLY A 35 -21.03 -4.38 3.38
N LYS A 36 -21.14 -5.01 4.55
CA LYS A 36 -21.17 -4.30 5.83
C LYS A 36 -19.74 -3.87 6.20
N VAL A 37 -19.52 -2.55 6.32
CA VAL A 37 -18.21 -1.95 6.56
C VAL A 37 -18.02 -1.62 8.03
N SER A 38 -16.86 -1.95 8.56
CA SER A 38 -16.38 -1.55 9.89
C SER A 38 -14.88 -1.24 9.84
N GLN A 39 -14.38 -0.59 10.88
CA GLN A 39 -12.95 -0.39 11.10
C GLN A 39 -12.58 -1.07 12.42
N ASP A 40 -11.48 -1.81 12.43
CA ASP A 40 -10.98 -2.44 13.65
C ASP A 40 -10.05 -1.50 14.45
N ALA A 41 -9.58 -1.97 15.61
CA ALA A 41 -8.71 -1.19 16.49
C ALA A 41 -7.30 -0.95 15.91
N SER A 42 -6.87 -1.72 14.91
CA SER A 42 -5.59 -1.53 14.22
C SER A 42 -5.65 -0.44 13.13
N GLY A 43 -6.88 -0.03 12.74
CA GLY A 43 -7.11 0.87 11.62
C GLY A 43 -7.53 0.17 10.32
N SER A 44 -7.50 -1.16 10.28
CA SER A 44 -7.91 -1.94 9.11
C SER A 44 -9.40 -1.79 8.82
N ILE A 45 -9.74 -1.76 7.53
CA ILE A 45 -11.13 -1.72 7.07
C ILE A 45 -11.61 -3.14 6.79
N ILE A 46 -12.71 -3.52 7.42
CA ILE A 46 -13.32 -4.84 7.28
C ILE A 46 -14.62 -4.70 6.51
N ILE A 47 -14.80 -5.50 5.47
CA ILE A 47 -16.05 -5.59 4.71
C ILE A 47 -16.55 -7.03 4.78
N GLU A 48 -17.69 -7.23 5.42
CA GLU A 48 -18.30 -8.55 5.61
C GLU A 48 -19.44 -8.79 4.61
N ARG A 49 -19.39 -9.95 4.00
CA ARG A 49 -20.51 -10.55 3.23
C ARG A 49 -20.89 -11.86 3.89
N GLU A 50 -22.09 -11.88 4.44
CA GLU A 50 -22.65 -13.08 5.08
C GLU A 50 -22.78 -14.25 4.10
N GLY A 51 -22.64 -15.47 4.60
CA GLY A 51 -22.71 -16.68 3.79
C GLY A 51 -22.43 -17.95 4.58
N ASN A 52 -22.34 -19.07 3.85
CA ASN A 52 -22.04 -20.40 4.38
C ASN A 52 -20.52 -20.68 4.37
N ALA A 53 -20.11 -21.73 5.06
CA ALA A 53 -18.75 -22.26 4.96
C ALA A 53 -18.41 -22.76 3.53
N PRO A 54 -17.13 -22.71 3.10
CA PRO A 54 -16.01 -22.15 3.84
C PRO A 54 -16.06 -20.62 3.93
N HIS A 55 -15.49 -20.06 5.01
CA HIS A 55 -15.29 -18.64 5.18
C HIS A 55 -13.96 -18.24 4.53
N ILE A 56 -14.01 -17.24 3.64
CA ILE A 56 -12.86 -16.80 2.84
C ILE A 56 -12.48 -15.38 3.27
N LEU A 57 -11.22 -15.20 3.65
CA LEU A 57 -10.61 -13.90 3.88
C LEU A 57 -9.83 -13.46 2.64
N LEU A 58 -10.09 -12.26 2.17
CA LEU A 58 -9.37 -11.62 1.06
C LEU A 58 -8.70 -10.35 1.60
N ASP A 59 -7.39 -10.27 1.50
CA ASP A 59 -6.59 -9.15 2.04
C ASP A 59 -5.87 -8.39 0.94
N ALA A 60 -5.78 -7.06 1.11
CA ALA A 60 -4.93 -6.14 0.38
C ALA A 60 -4.67 -4.93 1.29
N HIS A 61 -3.45 -4.37 1.34
CA HIS A 61 -3.19 -3.33 2.31
C HIS A 61 -3.67 -1.93 1.88
N LEU A 62 -4.06 -1.14 2.87
CA LEU A 62 -4.58 0.21 2.68
C LEU A 62 -3.52 1.29 2.92
N ASP A 63 -2.60 1.04 3.84
CA ASP A 63 -1.55 1.98 4.22
C ASP A 63 -0.52 2.15 3.11
N THR A 64 0.32 3.15 3.28
CA THR A 64 1.33 3.54 2.30
C THR A 64 2.61 3.97 3.01
N ILE A 65 3.72 3.90 2.30
CA ILE A 65 4.98 4.51 2.74
C ILE A 65 4.85 6.04 2.83
N GLY A 66 5.71 6.64 3.64
CA GLY A 66 5.78 8.09 3.80
C GLY A 66 6.81 8.50 4.84
N PHE A 67 6.50 9.55 5.57
CA PHE A 67 7.39 10.07 6.61
C PHE A 67 6.59 10.50 7.84
N VAL A 68 7.34 10.79 8.92
CA VAL A 68 6.85 11.42 10.13
C VAL A 68 7.73 12.62 10.48
N VAL A 69 7.11 13.70 10.93
CA VAL A 69 7.84 14.90 11.41
C VAL A 69 8.55 14.57 12.72
N THR A 70 9.86 14.78 12.76
CA THR A 70 10.69 14.53 13.96
C THR A 70 11.23 15.81 14.60
N GLU A 71 11.32 16.92 13.83
CA GLU A 71 11.80 18.20 14.32
C GLU A 71 11.25 19.35 13.46
N ILE A 72 10.91 20.46 14.10
CA ILE A 72 10.51 21.70 13.42
C ILE A 72 11.62 22.75 13.60
N MET A 73 12.13 23.24 12.48
CA MET A 73 13.20 24.23 12.40
C MET A 73 12.68 25.52 11.76
N ASP A 74 13.48 26.57 11.74
CA ASP A 74 13.13 27.82 11.04
C ASP A 74 13.19 27.58 9.52
N GLY A 75 12.04 27.63 8.86
CA GLY A 75 11.90 27.37 7.43
C GLY A 75 11.81 25.89 7.03
N PHE A 76 12.11 24.94 7.93
CA PHE A 76 12.29 23.54 7.56
C PHE A 76 11.69 22.58 8.59
N VAL A 77 11.43 21.34 8.14
CA VAL A 77 11.14 20.21 9.01
C VAL A 77 12.10 19.05 8.74
N ARG A 78 12.48 18.35 9.81
CA ARG A 78 13.17 17.06 9.69
C ARG A 78 12.15 15.95 9.67
N LEU A 79 12.34 15.01 8.77
CA LEU A 79 11.46 13.87 8.52
C LEU A 79 12.21 12.57 8.72
N SER A 80 11.55 11.58 9.29
CA SER A 80 12.01 10.18 9.31
C SER A 80 11.07 9.33 8.47
N LYS A 81 11.62 8.40 7.69
CA LYS A 81 10.82 7.54 6.83
C LYS A 81 9.92 6.60 7.64
N VAL A 82 8.74 6.31 7.08
CA VAL A 82 7.79 5.29 7.51
C VAL A 82 7.66 4.29 6.37
N GLY A 83 7.90 3.01 6.65
CA GLY A 83 7.90 1.95 5.64
C GLY A 83 9.13 1.92 4.75
N GLY A 84 9.00 1.28 3.59
CA GLY A 84 10.07 0.95 2.66
C GLY A 84 10.55 2.08 1.75
N VAL A 85 10.51 3.34 2.17
CA VAL A 85 10.93 4.49 1.34
C VAL A 85 12.36 4.35 0.84
N ASP A 86 12.55 4.40 -0.47
CA ASP A 86 13.87 4.46 -1.09
C ASP A 86 14.42 5.89 -1.04
N MET A 87 15.30 6.14 -0.09
CA MET A 87 15.87 7.47 0.14
C MET A 87 16.68 8.02 -1.04
N ARG A 88 17.06 7.19 -2.03
CA ARG A 88 17.77 7.64 -3.24
C ARG A 88 16.88 8.47 -4.16
N THR A 89 15.56 8.29 -4.07
CA THR A 89 14.58 8.95 -4.94
C THR A 89 13.91 10.15 -4.30
N VAL A 90 14.19 10.45 -3.03
CA VAL A 90 13.42 11.42 -2.22
C VAL A 90 13.83 12.88 -2.48
N GLU A 91 15.09 13.13 -2.86
CA GLU A 91 15.57 14.50 -3.09
C GLU A 91 14.77 15.26 -4.15
N GLY A 92 14.27 16.43 -3.82
CA GLY A 92 13.44 17.26 -4.68
C GLY A 92 11.97 16.83 -4.80
N MET A 93 11.57 15.75 -4.09
CA MET A 93 10.18 15.32 -4.08
C MET A 93 9.29 16.31 -3.34
N GLU A 94 8.08 16.46 -3.86
CA GLU A 94 7.00 17.22 -3.25
C GLU A 94 6.24 16.36 -2.25
N LEU A 95 6.00 16.91 -1.07
CA LEU A 95 5.35 16.24 0.05
C LEU A 95 4.15 17.04 0.55
N THR A 96 3.25 16.36 1.27
CA THR A 96 2.17 16.95 2.04
C THR A 96 2.31 16.55 3.49
N ILE A 97 2.45 17.51 4.39
CA ILE A 97 2.46 17.30 5.85
C ILE A 97 1.01 17.42 6.32
N HIS A 98 0.50 16.40 6.99
CA HIS A 98 -0.85 16.32 7.50
C HIS A 98 -0.89 16.81 8.95
N GLY A 99 -0.84 18.14 9.13
CA GLY A 99 -0.97 18.82 10.42
C GLY A 99 -2.42 19.22 10.71
N THR A 100 -2.63 20.39 11.31
CA THR A 100 -3.99 20.95 11.48
C THR A 100 -4.68 21.26 10.15
N GLU A 101 -3.87 21.49 9.13
CA GLU A 101 -4.25 21.55 7.71
C GLU A 101 -3.10 20.95 6.88
N ASP A 102 -3.35 20.65 5.61
CA ASP A 102 -2.34 20.12 4.70
C ASP A 102 -1.31 21.19 4.33
N ILE A 103 -0.05 20.94 4.65
CA ILE A 103 1.07 21.85 4.36
C ILE A 103 1.95 21.27 3.26
N TYR A 104 2.17 22.06 2.22
CA TYR A 104 3.08 21.71 1.14
C TYR A 104 4.54 21.81 1.58
N ALA A 105 5.34 20.81 1.21
CA ALA A 105 6.77 20.79 1.51
C ALA A 105 7.56 20.21 0.32
N VAL A 106 8.85 20.57 0.25
CA VAL A 106 9.77 20.03 -0.77
C VAL A 106 11.03 19.53 -0.09
N VAL A 107 11.42 18.29 -0.40
CA VAL A 107 12.65 17.71 0.18
C VAL A 107 13.86 18.44 -0.34
N CYS A 108 14.69 18.94 0.59
CA CYS A 108 15.90 19.69 0.29
C CYS A 108 17.03 18.77 -0.18
N THR A 109 17.87 19.31 -1.06
CA THR A 109 19.14 18.70 -1.43
C THR A 109 20.26 19.75 -1.38
N VAL A 110 21.48 19.31 -1.16
CA VAL A 110 22.64 20.18 -1.25
C VAL A 110 23.08 20.29 -2.71
N PRO A 111 23.18 21.52 -3.25
CA PRO A 111 23.55 21.69 -4.65
C PRO A 111 24.96 21.12 -4.94
N PRO A 112 25.20 20.64 -6.17
CA PRO A 112 26.45 19.93 -6.51
C PRO A 112 27.75 20.68 -6.19
N HIS A 113 27.73 22.01 -6.33
CA HIS A 113 28.92 22.84 -6.09
C HIS A 113 29.25 23.05 -4.60
N LEU A 114 28.34 22.70 -3.70
CA LEU A 114 28.53 22.69 -2.24
C LEU A 114 28.65 21.25 -1.69
N SER A 115 28.53 20.27 -2.57
CA SER A 115 28.69 18.86 -2.23
C SER A 115 30.16 18.46 -2.28
N ASP A 116 30.60 17.63 -1.33
CA ASP A 116 31.94 17.02 -1.30
C ASP A 116 32.09 15.82 -2.24
N GLY A 117 31.05 15.54 -3.06
CA GLY A 117 31.03 14.42 -4.02
C GLY A 117 30.67 13.07 -3.40
N GLU A 118 30.44 13.02 -2.09
CA GLU A 118 29.90 11.81 -1.45
C GLU A 118 28.38 11.72 -1.66
N SER A 119 27.88 10.51 -1.83
CA SER A 119 26.44 10.26 -1.86
C SER A 119 25.82 10.66 -0.52
N ARG A 120 24.92 11.63 -0.54
CA ARG A 120 24.23 12.14 0.65
C ARG A 120 22.90 11.46 0.91
N VAL A 121 22.69 10.30 0.33
CA VAL A 121 21.55 9.47 0.71
C VAL A 121 21.66 9.18 2.20
N SER A 122 20.70 9.66 2.95
CA SER A 122 20.66 9.46 4.39
C SER A 122 20.64 7.95 4.69
N LYS A 123 21.62 7.49 5.45
CA LYS A 123 21.72 6.08 5.86
C LYS A 123 20.78 5.75 7.01
N ASP A 124 20.32 6.76 7.74
CA ASP A 124 19.41 6.64 8.88
C ASP A 124 17.92 6.81 8.50
N GLY A 125 17.64 7.02 7.21
CA GLY A 125 16.26 7.19 6.72
C GLY A 125 15.64 8.55 7.04
N THR A 126 16.47 9.58 7.31
CA THR A 126 15.99 10.94 7.55
C THR A 126 16.24 11.86 6.36
N CYS A 127 15.40 12.88 6.21
CA CYS A 127 15.60 13.97 5.26
C CYS A 127 15.11 15.30 5.86
N VAL A 128 15.37 16.41 5.16
CA VAL A 128 14.88 17.74 5.53
C VAL A 128 14.01 18.26 4.40
N ALA A 129 12.87 18.84 4.73
CA ALA A 129 11.98 19.47 3.76
C ALA A 129 11.80 20.95 4.08
N ASP A 130 11.79 21.76 3.04
CA ASP A 130 11.46 23.18 3.08
C ASP A 130 9.95 23.35 3.12
N ILE A 131 9.45 24.16 4.06
CA ILE A 131 8.03 24.45 4.26
C ILE A 131 7.69 25.93 4.01
N GLY A 132 8.69 26.75 3.72
CA GLY A 132 8.53 28.18 3.33
C GLY A 132 7.92 29.08 4.40
N MET A 133 7.98 28.73 5.70
CA MET A 133 7.41 29.51 6.79
C MET A 133 8.33 29.56 8.01
N SER A 134 8.16 30.57 8.88
CA SER A 134 8.91 30.66 10.12
C SER A 134 8.61 29.47 11.05
N LYS A 135 9.54 29.18 11.98
CA LYS A 135 9.30 28.16 13.00
C LYS A 135 8.05 28.44 13.83
N GLU A 136 7.86 29.73 14.23
CA GLU A 136 6.68 30.10 15.02
C GLU A 136 5.36 29.85 14.31
N ASP A 137 5.29 30.08 13.00
CA ASP A 137 4.09 29.81 12.21
C ASP A 137 3.93 28.32 11.94
N ALA A 138 5.01 27.59 11.70
CA ALA A 138 4.99 26.15 11.52
C ALA A 138 4.47 25.42 12.77
N GLU A 139 4.92 25.81 13.97
CA GLU A 139 4.47 25.21 15.23
C GLU A 139 2.97 25.41 15.55
N LYS A 140 2.29 26.34 14.85
CA LYS A 140 0.83 26.50 14.93
C LYS A 140 0.07 25.47 14.10
N LEU A 141 0.71 24.93 13.06
CA LEU A 141 0.08 24.09 12.05
C LEU A 141 0.61 22.65 12.06
N ILE A 142 1.88 22.48 12.43
CA ILE A 142 2.61 21.22 12.38
C ILE A 142 3.06 20.82 13.78
N SER A 143 2.96 19.54 14.10
CA SER A 143 3.47 18.95 15.34
C SER A 143 4.47 17.83 15.04
N VAL A 144 5.41 17.61 15.95
CA VAL A 144 6.23 16.39 15.90
C VAL A 144 5.31 15.17 16.03
N GLY A 145 5.47 14.22 15.12
CA GLY A 145 4.61 13.05 15.00
C GLY A 145 3.60 13.13 13.84
N ASP A 146 3.37 14.31 13.26
CA ASP A 146 2.48 14.42 12.09
C ASP A 146 3.00 13.59 10.93
N LYS A 147 2.08 12.92 10.24
CA LYS A 147 2.41 12.11 9.07
C LYS A 147 2.62 12.95 7.84
N VAL A 148 3.48 12.47 6.97
CA VAL A 148 3.85 13.17 5.74
C VAL A 148 3.78 12.20 4.58
N SER A 149 2.94 12.49 3.62
CA SER A 149 2.79 11.69 2.40
C SER A 149 3.52 12.33 1.23
N PHE A 150 3.84 11.52 0.22
CA PHE A 150 4.20 12.04 -1.10
C PHE A 150 3.01 12.81 -1.67
N LYS A 151 3.31 13.87 -2.41
CA LYS A 151 2.26 14.64 -3.10
C LYS A 151 1.44 13.72 -3.99
N LYS A 152 0.14 13.77 -3.82
CA LYS A 152 -0.81 12.99 -4.61
C LYS A 152 -0.64 13.25 -6.11
N SER A 153 -0.58 12.16 -6.87
CA SER A 153 -0.63 12.19 -8.33
C SER A 153 -1.43 11.00 -8.86
N PHE A 154 -2.09 11.17 -10.00
CA PHE A 154 -2.75 10.12 -10.76
C PHE A 154 -2.67 10.50 -12.23
N GLU A 155 -1.85 9.77 -13.01
CA GLU A 155 -1.57 10.14 -14.40
C GLU A 155 -1.71 8.94 -15.33
N LYS A 156 -2.28 9.17 -16.51
CA LYS A 156 -2.33 8.17 -17.58
C LYS A 156 -0.99 8.11 -18.31
N MET A 157 -0.47 6.90 -18.49
CA MET A 157 0.75 6.64 -19.24
C MET A 157 0.42 5.84 -20.51
N GLY A 158 0.31 6.54 -21.64
CA GLY A 158 -0.15 5.93 -22.88
C GLY A 158 -1.62 5.51 -22.80
N GLU A 159 -1.98 4.45 -23.53
CA GLU A 159 -3.38 4.03 -23.66
C GLU A 159 -3.86 3.12 -22.53
N ASN A 160 -2.97 2.28 -21.96
CA ASN A 160 -3.36 1.16 -21.10
C ASN A 160 -2.60 1.12 -19.76
N ARG A 161 -2.02 2.23 -19.31
CA ARG A 161 -1.28 2.30 -18.05
C ARG A 161 -1.63 3.54 -17.26
N VAL A 162 -1.50 3.44 -15.96
CA VAL A 162 -1.58 4.57 -15.04
C VAL A 162 -0.38 4.53 -14.11
N THR A 163 0.00 5.67 -13.61
CA THR A 163 0.86 5.81 -12.45
C THR A 163 0.12 6.62 -11.40
N ALA A 164 0.25 6.25 -10.15
CA ALA A 164 -0.36 6.98 -9.05
C ALA A 164 0.50 6.87 -7.80
N THR A 165 0.47 7.91 -6.98
CA THR A 165 0.87 7.81 -5.59
C THR A 165 -0.08 6.82 -4.91
N TYR A 166 0.39 5.96 -4.04
CA TYR A 166 -0.42 4.99 -3.29
C TYR A 166 -1.04 3.83 -4.12
N ILE A 167 -0.48 3.50 -5.30
CA ILE A 167 -0.98 2.36 -6.07
C ILE A 167 -0.62 1.03 -5.39
N ASP A 168 0.45 1.02 -4.64
CA ASP A 168 0.85 0.00 -3.68
C ASP A 168 0.16 0.27 -2.33
N ASP A 169 -0.77 -0.58 -1.84
CA ASP A 169 -1.40 -1.70 -2.59
C ASP A 169 -2.89 -1.43 -2.86
N ARG A 170 -3.24 -0.19 -3.13
CA ARG A 170 -4.62 0.15 -3.51
C ARG A 170 -5.02 -0.40 -4.88
N GLY A 171 -4.01 -0.83 -5.65
CA GLY A 171 -4.19 -1.66 -6.83
C GLY A 171 -4.80 -3.02 -6.51
N GLY A 172 -4.29 -3.71 -5.49
CA GLY A 172 -4.85 -4.96 -4.97
C GLY A 172 -6.27 -4.79 -4.44
N ILE A 173 -6.54 -3.69 -3.70
CA ILE A 173 -7.91 -3.35 -3.28
C ILE A 173 -8.84 -3.25 -4.51
N ALA A 174 -8.42 -2.56 -5.56
CA ALA A 174 -9.21 -2.44 -6.79
C ALA A 174 -9.47 -3.83 -7.43
N VAL A 175 -8.47 -4.70 -7.47
CA VAL A 175 -8.60 -6.08 -7.98
C VAL A 175 -9.64 -6.84 -7.17
N LEU A 176 -9.59 -6.82 -5.83
CA LEU A 176 -10.54 -7.51 -4.96
C LEU A 176 -11.97 -6.98 -5.15
N LEU A 177 -12.15 -5.67 -5.18
CA LEU A 177 -13.47 -5.07 -5.39
C LEU A 177 -14.03 -5.40 -6.77
N LYS A 178 -13.20 -5.39 -7.81
CA LYS A 178 -13.61 -5.79 -9.17
C LYS A 178 -13.93 -7.27 -9.25
N ALA A 179 -13.16 -8.13 -8.58
CA ALA A 179 -13.44 -9.57 -8.54
C ALA A 179 -14.83 -9.85 -7.93
N LEU A 180 -15.21 -9.12 -6.87
CA LEU A 180 -16.52 -9.29 -6.25
C LEU A 180 -17.70 -8.91 -7.16
N GLU A 181 -17.51 -8.11 -8.19
CA GLU A 181 -18.55 -7.81 -9.19
C GLU A 181 -18.90 -9.04 -10.03
N TYR A 182 -17.98 -10.02 -10.15
CA TYR A 182 -18.16 -11.26 -10.92
C TYR A 182 -18.46 -12.48 -10.04
N VAL A 183 -18.22 -12.38 -8.73
CA VAL A 183 -18.44 -13.49 -7.80
C VAL A 183 -19.91 -13.61 -7.45
N ASN A 184 -20.52 -14.74 -7.83
CA ASN A 184 -21.84 -15.15 -7.37
C ASN A 184 -21.70 -16.42 -6.52
N THR A 185 -21.67 -16.26 -5.20
CA THR A 185 -21.44 -17.35 -4.25
C THR A 185 -22.30 -17.18 -3.00
N ASP A 186 -22.61 -18.28 -2.36
CA ASP A 186 -23.27 -18.37 -1.05
C ASP A 186 -22.27 -18.44 0.11
N LYS A 187 -20.97 -18.33 -0.17
CA LYS A 187 -19.91 -18.42 0.83
C LYS A 187 -19.74 -17.12 1.60
N LYS A 188 -19.36 -17.25 2.87
CA LYS A 188 -18.98 -16.10 3.66
C LYS A 188 -17.67 -15.54 3.15
N ILE A 189 -17.63 -14.22 2.92
CA ILE A 189 -16.41 -13.50 2.46
C ILE A 189 -16.19 -12.33 3.38
N THR A 190 -14.96 -12.22 3.88
CA THR A 190 -14.47 -11.02 4.56
C THR A 190 -13.33 -10.43 3.75
N LEU A 191 -13.48 -9.17 3.30
CA LEU A 191 -12.35 -8.42 2.77
C LEU A 191 -11.74 -7.63 3.92
N VAL A 192 -10.43 -7.65 3.96
CA VAL A 192 -9.62 -6.87 4.89
C VAL A 192 -8.75 -5.93 4.06
N PHE A 193 -8.95 -4.63 4.22
CA PHE A 193 -8.01 -3.64 3.72
C PHE A 193 -7.15 -3.22 4.89
N SER A 194 -6.07 -3.97 5.04
CA SER A 194 -5.26 -4.01 6.25
C SER A 194 -4.41 -2.76 6.43
N ALA A 195 -4.25 -2.37 7.69
CA ALA A 195 -3.41 -1.28 8.14
C ALA A 195 -2.00 -1.77 8.45
N GLN A 196 -1.02 -0.87 8.35
CA GLN A 196 0.35 -1.07 8.83
C GLN A 196 1.08 -2.27 8.20
N GLU A 197 0.81 -2.60 6.95
CA GLU A 197 1.59 -3.59 6.20
C GLU A 197 3.04 -3.13 6.09
N GLU A 198 3.24 -1.88 5.65
CA GLU A 198 4.53 -1.22 5.43
C GLU A 198 5.40 -1.10 6.70
N THR A 199 4.83 -1.36 7.86
CA THR A 199 5.51 -1.29 9.16
C THR A 199 5.46 -2.58 9.96
N GLY A 200 5.03 -3.69 9.33
CA GLY A 200 5.13 -5.02 9.92
C GLY A 200 3.83 -5.82 10.05
N GLY A 201 2.79 -5.50 9.24
CA GLY A 201 1.62 -6.35 9.04
C GLY A 201 0.67 -6.49 10.24
N THR A 202 0.66 -5.51 11.14
CA THR A 202 -0.15 -5.56 12.38
C THR A 202 -1.64 -5.72 12.05
N GLY A 203 -2.15 -4.98 11.06
CA GLY A 203 -3.56 -5.01 10.68
C GLY A 203 -3.99 -6.38 10.16
N ALA A 204 -3.20 -6.97 9.26
CA ALA A 204 -3.49 -8.30 8.72
C ALA A 204 -3.48 -9.38 9.81
N THR A 205 -2.49 -9.35 10.73
CA THR A 205 -2.42 -10.25 11.88
C THR A 205 -3.68 -10.15 12.75
N CYS A 206 -4.06 -8.93 13.14
CA CYS A 206 -5.23 -8.71 13.98
C CYS A 206 -6.54 -9.15 13.30
N ALA A 207 -6.68 -8.82 12.02
CA ALA A 207 -7.87 -9.17 11.25
C ALA A 207 -7.99 -10.68 11.05
N ALA A 208 -6.91 -11.37 10.70
CA ALA A 208 -6.89 -12.82 10.51
C ALA A 208 -7.23 -13.57 11.82
N TYR A 209 -6.63 -13.17 12.94
CA TYR A 209 -6.92 -13.75 14.25
C TYR A 209 -8.40 -13.63 14.65
N ASN A 210 -9.05 -12.50 14.32
CA ASN A 210 -10.45 -12.25 14.66
C ASN A 210 -11.45 -12.79 13.61
N CYS A 211 -10.99 -13.14 12.43
CA CYS A 211 -11.87 -13.51 11.30
C CYS A 211 -12.35 -14.95 11.34
N ASP A 212 -11.58 -15.88 11.95
CA ASP A 212 -11.84 -17.33 11.94
C ASP A 212 -12.14 -17.86 10.53
N ALA A 213 -11.26 -17.51 9.57
CA ALA A 213 -11.41 -17.89 8.17
C ALA A 213 -10.83 -19.28 7.90
N ASP A 214 -11.52 -20.07 7.04
CA ASP A 214 -11.02 -21.37 6.58
C ASP A 214 -9.89 -21.20 5.54
N LEU A 215 -9.97 -20.14 4.74
CA LEU A 215 -9.05 -19.82 3.65
C LEU A 215 -8.72 -18.33 3.65
N ALA A 216 -7.47 -18.00 3.34
CA ALA A 216 -7.05 -16.63 3.14
C ALA A 216 -6.28 -16.46 1.83
N LEU A 217 -6.48 -15.32 1.17
CA LEU A 217 -5.74 -14.89 -0.02
C LEU A 217 -5.31 -13.44 0.20
N ALA A 218 -4.00 -13.20 0.24
CA ALA A 218 -3.42 -11.87 0.16
C ALA A 218 -3.16 -11.51 -1.31
N VAL A 219 -3.59 -10.34 -1.70
CA VAL A 219 -3.33 -9.73 -3.01
C VAL A 219 -2.46 -8.53 -2.79
N ASP A 220 -1.38 -8.45 -3.55
CA ASP A 220 -0.40 -7.39 -3.44
C ASP A 220 0.23 -7.10 -4.80
N VAL A 221 0.87 -5.95 -4.95
CA VAL A 221 1.62 -5.62 -6.16
C VAL A 221 2.98 -6.32 -6.15
N SER A 222 3.61 -6.45 -7.30
CA SER A 222 4.96 -7.01 -7.43
C SER A 222 5.75 -6.27 -8.51
N PHE A 223 7.06 -6.53 -8.54
CA PHE A 223 7.98 -5.88 -9.47
C PHE A 223 7.81 -6.39 -10.90
N ALA A 224 7.66 -5.47 -11.86
CA ALA A 224 7.74 -5.78 -13.27
C ALA A 224 9.16 -5.60 -13.79
N THR A 225 9.52 -6.38 -14.81
CA THR A 225 10.84 -6.28 -15.49
C THR A 225 11.05 -4.86 -16.03
N THR A 226 12.19 -4.27 -15.65
CA THR A 226 12.74 -3.02 -16.20
C THR A 226 14.09 -3.30 -16.86
N PRO A 227 14.66 -2.36 -17.63
CA PRO A 227 15.97 -2.57 -18.28
C PRO A 227 17.11 -2.96 -17.31
N ASP A 228 17.03 -2.47 -16.05
CA ASP A 228 18.08 -2.66 -15.04
C ASP A 228 17.74 -3.74 -14.00
N ALA A 229 16.55 -4.38 -14.10
CA ALA A 229 16.11 -5.42 -13.18
C ALA A 229 16.55 -6.82 -13.66
N ASP A 230 16.85 -7.73 -12.71
CA ASP A 230 17.02 -9.15 -13.06
C ASP A 230 15.68 -9.75 -13.48
N PRO A 231 15.54 -10.22 -14.74
CA PRO A 231 14.28 -10.81 -15.21
C PRO A 231 13.82 -12.06 -14.45
N LYS A 232 14.71 -12.67 -13.64
CA LYS A 232 14.38 -13.84 -12.83
C LYS A 232 13.65 -13.46 -11.52
N GLU A 233 13.82 -12.21 -11.10
CA GLU A 233 13.21 -11.68 -9.87
C GLU A 233 11.97 -10.81 -10.13
N CYS A 234 11.58 -10.65 -11.40
CA CYS A 234 10.51 -9.76 -11.81
C CYS A 234 9.47 -10.46 -12.68
N GLY A 235 8.23 -10.06 -12.55
CA GLY A 235 7.16 -10.45 -13.44
C GLY A 235 7.22 -9.70 -14.78
N LYS A 236 6.62 -10.28 -15.79
CA LYS A 236 6.46 -9.63 -17.08
C LYS A 236 5.18 -8.80 -17.08
N MET A 237 5.26 -7.53 -17.40
CA MET A 237 4.09 -6.68 -17.59
C MET A 237 3.14 -7.29 -18.63
N ASN A 238 1.85 -7.32 -18.32
CA ASN A 238 0.81 -8.01 -19.10
C ASN A 238 0.97 -9.54 -19.21
N GLY A 239 1.81 -10.16 -18.36
CA GLY A 239 2.02 -11.60 -18.32
C GLY A 239 0.96 -12.37 -17.52
N GLY A 240 -0.02 -11.68 -16.98
CA GLY A 240 -1.05 -12.24 -16.09
C GLY A 240 -0.65 -12.17 -14.61
N ALA A 241 -1.54 -12.64 -13.74
CA ALA A 241 -1.35 -12.61 -12.30
C ALA A 241 -0.12 -13.42 -11.88
N MET A 242 0.62 -12.91 -10.90
CA MET A 242 1.75 -13.62 -10.29
C MET A 242 1.22 -14.48 -9.15
N ILE A 243 1.37 -15.80 -9.25
CA ILE A 243 0.94 -16.76 -8.24
C ILE A 243 2.16 -17.13 -7.39
N GLY A 244 2.09 -16.75 -6.11
CA GLY A 244 3.19 -16.91 -5.16
C GLY A 244 3.44 -18.37 -4.74
N TYR A 245 4.71 -18.71 -4.62
CA TYR A 245 5.22 -19.95 -4.01
C TYR A 245 6.27 -19.58 -2.98
N SER A 246 6.04 -19.91 -1.74
CA SER A 246 6.95 -19.62 -0.62
C SER A 246 6.80 -20.71 0.45
N PRO A 247 7.81 -20.91 1.31
CA PRO A 247 7.65 -21.76 2.50
C PRO A 247 6.52 -21.35 3.45
N ALA A 248 6.11 -20.07 3.42
CA ALA A 248 5.01 -19.55 4.22
C ALA A 248 3.63 -19.80 3.62
N LEU A 249 3.55 -20.13 2.32
CA LEU A 249 2.29 -20.32 1.61
C LEU A 249 1.89 -21.79 1.50
N SER A 250 0.59 -22.06 1.47
CA SER A 250 0.09 -23.40 1.15
C SER A 250 0.36 -23.73 -0.32
N ARG A 251 1.23 -24.71 -0.54
CA ARG A 251 1.53 -25.21 -1.89
C ARG A 251 0.28 -25.76 -2.60
N GLU A 252 -0.62 -26.38 -1.86
CA GLU A 252 -1.86 -26.94 -2.40
C GLU A 252 -2.71 -25.83 -3.04
N TYR A 253 -2.87 -24.70 -2.35
CA TYR A 253 -3.64 -23.57 -2.87
C TYR A 253 -2.92 -22.84 -4.01
N SER A 254 -1.60 -22.71 -3.98
CA SER A 254 -0.85 -22.17 -5.12
C SER A 254 -1.03 -23.04 -6.37
N GLU A 255 -0.98 -24.38 -6.24
CA GLU A 255 -1.22 -25.29 -7.37
C GLU A 255 -2.70 -25.28 -7.80
N LEU A 256 -3.65 -25.10 -6.88
CA LEU A 256 -5.06 -24.92 -7.22
C LEU A 256 -5.26 -23.67 -8.09
N LEU A 257 -4.70 -22.53 -7.70
CA LEU A 257 -4.77 -21.29 -8.49
C LEU A 257 -4.17 -21.48 -9.90
N VAL A 258 -3.03 -22.16 -10.00
CA VAL A 258 -2.42 -22.51 -11.30
C VAL A 258 -3.32 -23.43 -12.12
N SER A 259 -3.97 -24.39 -11.49
CA SER A 259 -4.89 -25.32 -12.17
C SER A 259 -6.11 -24.60 -12.72
N LEU A 260 -6.70 -23.72 -11.91
CA LEU A 260 -7.81 -22.86 -12.33
C LEU A 260 -7.41 -21.90 -13.47
N ALA A 261 -6.24 -21.28 -13.36
CA ALA A 261 -5.74 -20.40 -14.42
C ALA A 261 -5.59 -21.15 -15.76
N LYS A 262 -5.12 -22.42 -15.72
CA LYS A 262 -5.02 -23.26 -16.91
C LYS A 262 -6.39 -23.68 -17.46
N GLU A 263 -7.30 -24.09 -16.57
CA GLU A 263 -8.64 -24.54 -16.93
C GLU A 263 -9.45 -23.45 -17.63
N TYR A 264 -9.32 -22.21 -17.12
CA TYR A 264 -10.04 -21.04 -17.66
C TYR A 264 -9.23 -20.21 -18.63
N GLU A 265 -8.06 -20.70 -19.06
CA GLU A 265 -7.15 -19.99 -20.00
C GLU A 265 -6.77 -18.57 -19.55
N ILE A 266 -6.62 -18.37 -18.22
CA ILE A 266 -6.22 -17.10 -17.64
C ILE A 266 -4.69 -16.99 -17.66
N PRO A 267 -4.10 -15.93 -18.23
CA PRO A 267 -2.66 -15.72 -18.18
C PRO A 267 -2.16 -15.60 -16.73
N TYR A 268 -1.09 -16.29 -16.41
CA TYR A 268 -0.48 -16.26 -15.08
C TYR A 268 1.04 -16.42 -15.15
N GLN A 269 1.71 -16.03 -14.10
CA GLN A 269 3.14 -16.24 -13.88
C GLN A 269 3.34 -16.87 -12.49
N LYS A 270 4.47 -17.56 -12.29
CA LYS A 270 4.83 -18.08 -10.97
C LYS A 270 5.88 -17.16 -10.35
N GLU A 271 5.64 -16.76 -9.11
CA GLU A 271 6.58 -16.00 -8.30
C GLU A 271 7.15 -16.91 -7.22
N ILE A 272 8.46 -17.14 -7.28
CA ILE A 272 9.12 -18.07 -6.35
C ILE A 272 9.90 -17.24 -5.32
N MET A 273 9.47 -17.31 -4.08
CA MET A 273 10.05 -16.61 -2.95
C MET A 273 10.76 -17.61 -2.03
N ASN A 274 12.01 -17.34 -1.66
CA ASN A 274 12.86 -18.27 -0.91
C ASN A 274 12.65 -18.25 0.61
N GLY A 275 11.79 -17.36 1.10
CA GLY A 275 11.51 -17.15 2.52
C GLY A 275 10.17 -16.49 2.72
N ARG A 276 10.19 -15.28 3.28
CA ARG A 276 8.98 -14.44 3.42
C ARG A 276 8.47 -14.01 2.06
N THR A 277 7.17 -13.77 1.99
CA THR A 277 6.52 -13.27 0.78
C THR A 277 6.74 -11.76 0.58
N GLY A 278 7.00 -11.03 1.67
CA GLY A 278 7.01 -9.57 1.67
C GLY A 278 5.60 -8.97 1.52
N THR A 279 4.56 -9.75 1.85
CA THR A 279 3.16 -9.35 1.80
C THR A 279 2.46 -9.79 3.08
N ASN A 280 1.23 -9.37 3.27
CA ASN A 280 0.39 -9.78 4.40
C ASN A 280 0.15 -11.29 4.53
N ALA A 281 0.42 -12.08 3.50
CA ALA A 281 0.34 -13.54 3.59
C ALA A 281 1.24 -14.11 4.69
N ASP A 282 2.42 -13.53 4.92
CA ASP A 282 3.32 -13.92 6.00
C ASP A 282 2.69 -13.74 7.39
N HIS A 283 1.87 -12.71 7.54
CA HIS A 283 1.24 -12.32 8.80
C HIS A 283 -0.06 -13.06 9.06
N ILE A 284 -0.84 -13.31 8.02
CA ILE A 284 -2.07 -14.10 8.08
C ILE A 284 -1.77 -15.57 8.43
N THR A 285 -0.69 -16.14 7.90
CA THR A 285 -0.33 -17.55 8.10
C THR A 285 0.03 -17.90 9.54
N ILE A 286 0.46 -16.93 10.35
CA ILE A 286 0.88 -17.13 11.74
C ILE A 286 -0.18 -16.72 12.78
N SER A 287 -1.37 -16.31 12.32
CA SER A 287 -2.46 -15.77 13.16
C SER A 287 -3.38 -16.84 13.74
#